data_101cf226cb01c0e3093e78735613c7c3
#
_entry.id   101cf226cb01c0e3093e78735613c7c3
#
_cell.length_a   1.000
_cell.length_b   1.000
_cell.length_c   1.000
_cell.angle_alpha   90.00
_cell.angle_beta   90.00
_cell.angle_gamma   90.00
#
_symmetry.space_group_name_H-M   'P 1'
#
loop_
_entity.id
_entity.type
_entity.pdbx_description
1 polymer ?
#
loop_
_entity_poly.entity_id
_entity_poly.type
_entity_poly.pdbx_seq_one_letter_code
_entity_poly.pdbx_strand_id
1 'polypeptide(L)'
;LEESPIVIGYIVSGNQTNIQNFAETMITALEDKTAYEIRFESFENPQQAFDNLRQGEVHFIFIQPLTYLAASERDLIVPLLVSNHFGLYNYGTQFFANRESGFSTFFDEKTNKSTTTADFALRQFEGKRPCWTEPSSLSGTIIPHGILAKNGVSFLAPAYLQNPSATIRALYIKGICDFGATYSYSGDPRTSSQVINDLPDVMDRIMIIWQSDAIIPSLGLSASVNVPPQVQSDIKNAFLSLLADENGKAIVSDALQYDIQGFLSIEDDYYEALRELVKAANINPYQHLGY
;
A
#
# COMPACT_ATOMS: atom_id res chain seq x y z
N LEU A 1 25.43 -6.55 18.52
CA LEU A 1 25.19 -5.26 17.87
C LEU A 1 26.15 -4.14 18.32
N GLU A 2 26.92 -4.32 19.39
CA GLU A 2 27.88 -3.30 19.86
C GLU A 2 29.13 -3.18 18.93
N GLU A 3 29.37 -4.15 18.05
CA GLU A 3 30.54 -4.15 17.13
C GLU A 3 30.16 -4.36 15.64
N SER A 4 28.87 -4.45 15.31
CA SER A 4 28.43 -4.70 13.93
C SER A 4 27.48 -3.59 13.47
N PRO A 5 27.54 -3.17 12.18
CA PRO A 5 26.66 -2.12 11.68
C PRO A 5 25.19 -2.51 11.75
N ILE A 6 24.33 -1.51 11.98
CA ILE A 6 22.87 -1.67 11.83
C ILE A 6 22.56 -1.68 10.33
N VAL A 7 21.90 -2.73 9.87
CA VAL A 7 21.50 -2.84 8.46
C VAL A 7 20.03 -2.50 8.32
N ILE A 8 19.73 -1.51 7.47
CA ILE A 8 18.38 -1.09 7.09
C ILE A 8 18.11 -1.62 5.68
N GLY A 9 17.14 -2.52 5.55
CA GLY A 9 16.72 -3.10 4.29
C GLY A 9 15.62 -2.30 3.60
N TYR A 10 15.52 -2.42 2.28
CA TYR A 10 14.42 -1.93 1.48
C TYR A 10 14.10 -2.90 0.34
N ILE A 11 12.83 -3.27 0.20
CA ILE A 11 12.39 -4.09 -0.92
C ILE A 11 11.97 -3.14 -2.04
N VAL A 12 12.77 -3.11 -3.10
CA VAL A 12 12.55 -2.24 -4.26
C VAL A 12 11.33 -2.65 -5.05
N SER A 13 10.58 -1.66 -5.53
CA SER A 13 9.40 -1.88 -6.37
C SER A 13 9.70 -1.44 -7.81
N GLY A 14 9.52 -2.32 -8.78
CA GLY A 14 9.63 -1.97 -10.21
C GLY A 14 11.05 -1.56 -10.64
N ASN A 15 11.15 -0.52 -11.47
CA ASN A 15 12.41 -0.07 -12.08
C ASN A 15 13.19 0.93 -11.23
N GLN A 16 13.12 0.85 -9.90
CA GLN A 16 13.92 1.71 -9.03
C GLN A 16 15.40 1.32 -9.18
N THR A 17 16.18 2.16 -9.85
CA THR A 17 17.60 1.96 -10.08
C THR A 17 18.44 2.93 -9.24
N ASN A 18 19.62 2.52 -8.82
CA ASN A 18 20.60 3.35 -8.07
C ASN A 18 20.17 3.77 -6.66
N ILE A 19 19.26 3.06 -5.99
CA ILE A 19 18.82 3.38 -4.62
C ILE A 19 20.01 3.47 -3.66
N GLN A 20 21.01 2.62 -3.78
CA GLN A 20 22.21 2.66 -2.92
C GLN A 20 22.95 4.00 -2.98
N ASN A 21 23.05 4.62 -4.15
CA ASN A 21 23.72 5.93 -4.28
C ASN A 21 22.96 7.06 -3.56
N PHE A 22 21.63 6.97 -3.49
CA PHE A 22 20.81 7.95 -2.78
C PHE A 22 20.75 7.69 -1.27
N ALA A 23 21.01 6.45 -0.83
CA ALA A 23 20.95 6.08 0.57
C ALA A 23 22.12 6.65 1.41
N GLU A 24 23.28 6.98 0.80
CA GLU A 24 24.46 7.47 1.53
C GLU A 24 24.17 8.72 2.37
N THR A 25 23.39 9.66 1.83
CA THR A 25 23.02 10.88 2.56
C THR A 25 22.11 10.57 3.75
N MET A 26 21.18 9.63 3.59
CA MET A 26 20.31 9.17 4.66
C MET A 26 21.10 8.43 5.74
N ILE A 27 22.04 7.57 5.36
CA ILE A 27 22.94 6.86 6.29
C ILE A 27 23.68 7.86 7.16
N THR A 28 24.41 8.81 6.55
CA THR A 28 25.16 9.84 7.27
C THR A 28 24.27 10.64 8.22
N ALA A 29 23.07 11.04 7.77
CA ALA A 29 22.13 11.78 8.62
C ALA A 29 21.58 10.96 9.80
N LEU A 30 21.47 9.64 9.67
CA LEU A 30 21.08 8.75 10.76
C LEU A 30 22.24 8.47 11.73
N GLU A 31 23.46 8.29 11.23
CA GLU A 31 24.67 8.13 12.03
C GLU A 31 24.94 9.36 12.89
N ASP A 32 24.72 10.57 12.37
CA ASP A 32 24.81 11.83 13.12
C ASP A 32 23.80 11.92 14.28
N LYS A 33 22.69 11.17 14.21
CA LYS A 33 21.61 11.17 15.22
C LYS A 33 21.69 9.97 16.17
N THR A 34 22.52 8.99 15.88
CA THR A 34 22.66 7.76 16.65
C THR A 34 24.15 7.49 16.94
N ALA A 35 24.43 6.53 17.78
CA ALA A 35 25.81 6.07 18.02
C ALA A 35 26.15 4.81 17.20
N TYR A 36 25.35 4.50 16.16
CA TYR A 36 25.48 3.26 15.38
C TYR A 36 26.12 3.54 14.02
N GLU A 37 26.99 2.62 13.58
CA GLU A 37 27.35 2.50 12.15
C GLU A 37 26.13 1.93 11.42
N ILE A 38 25.74 2.54 10.29
CA ILE A 38 24.53 2.16 9.55
C ILE A 38 24.90 1.75 8.12
N ARG A 39 24.27 0.69 7.63
CA ARG A 39 24.31 0.26 6.24
C ARG A 39 22.92 0.15 5.66
N PHE A 40 22.83 0.35 4.37
CA PHE A 40 21.57 0.22 3.63
C PHE A 40 21.70 -0.89 2.59
N GLU A 41 20.71 -1.77 2.53
CA GLU A 41 20.64 -2.87 1.57
C GLU A 41 19.31 -2.85 0.83
N SER A 42 19.36 -3.02 -0.49
CA SER A 42 18.16 -3.15 -1.32
C SER A 42 17.97 -4.59 -1.78
N PHE A 43 16.73 -5.05 -1.77
CA PHE A 43 16.32 -6.40 -2.18
C PHE A 43 15.39 -6.34 -3.37
N GLU A 44 15.65 -7.14 -4.39
CA GLU A 44 14.81 -7.21 -5.59
C GLU A 44 13.49 -7.97 -5.34
N ASN A 45 13.47 -8.80 -4.30
CA ASN A 45 12.29 -9.57 -3.95
C ASN A 45 12.19 -9.78 -2.41
N PRO A 46 10.95 -9.98 -1.91
CA PRO A 46 10.72 -10.18 -0.48
C PRO A 46 11.41 -11.41 0.12
N GLN A 47 11.65 -12.48 -0.66
CA GLN A 47 12.26 -13.70 -0.13
C GLN A 47 13.67 -13.46 0.37
N GLN A 48 14.49 -12.77 -0.44
CA GLN A 48 15.86 -12.42 -0.02
C GLN A 48 15.83 -11.62 1.29
N ALA A 49 14.95 -10.63 1.37
CA ALA A 49 14.80 -9.83 2.58
C ALA A 49 14.39 -10.67 3.80
N PHE A 50 13.47 -11.63 3.63
CA PHE A 50 13.03 -12.51 4.72
C PHE A 50 14.13 -13.48 5.17
N ASP A 51 14.94 -13.99 4.25
CA ASP A 51 16.05 -14.86 4.57
C ASP A 51 17.14 -14.10 5.35
N ASN A 52 17.45 -12.86 4.95
CA ASN A 52 18.38 -11.99 5.68
C ASN A 52 17.83 -11.58 7.07
N LEU A 53 16.53 -11.33 7.20
CA LEU A 53 15.89 -11.09 8.51
C LEU A 53 16.02 -12.31 9.44
N ARG A 54 15.81 -13.54 8.93
CA ARG A 54 15.98 -14.79 9.71
C ARG A 54 17.42 -15.02 10.14
N GLN A 55 18.39 -14.67 9.29
CA GLN A 55 19.81 -14.81 9.55
C GLN A 55 20.35 -13.72 10.49
N GLY A 56 19.56 -12.68 10.76
CA GLY A 56 19.96 -11.54 11.56
C GLY A 56 20.92 -10.58 10.83
N GLU A 57 20.95 -10.66 9.50
CA GLU A 57 21.76 -9.79 8.63
C GLU A 57 21.08 -8.46 8.36
N VAL A 58 19.73 -8.41 8.42
CA VAL A 58 18.91 -7.20 8.33
C VAL A 58 18.23 -6.93 9.68
N HIS A 59 18.37 -5.71 10.17
CA HIS A 59 17.88 -5.28 11.49
C HIS A 59 16.58 -4.48 11.39
N PHE A 60 16.47 -3.61 10.39
CA PHE A 60 15.28 -2.81 10.09
C PHE A 60 14.95 -2.95 8.62
N ILE A 61 13.68 -2.75 8.26
CA ILE A 61 13.28 -2.87 6.85
C ILE A 61 12.12 -1.92 6.53
N PHE A 62 12.25 -1.20 5.41
CA PHE A 62 11.14 -0.54 4.79
C PHE A 62 10.34 -1.53 3.94
N ILE A 63 9.03 -1.64 4.20
CA ILE A 63 8.22 -2.73 3.71
C ILE A 63 6.80 -2.29 3.35
N GLN A 64 6.27 -2.81 2.25
CA GLN A 64 4.90 -2.58 1.82
C GLN A 64 3.91 -3.40 2.67
N PRO A 65 2.64 -2.95 2.82
CA PRO A 65 1.69 -3.54 3.76
C PRO A 65 1.43 -5.05 3.58
N LEU A 66 1.27 -5.54 2.35
CA LEU A 66 1.04 -6.97 2.12
C LEU A 66 2.26 -7.81 2.50
N THR A 67 3.45 -7.28 2.20
CA THR A 67 4.73 -7.93 2.56
C THR A 67 4.95 -7.87 4.07
N TYR A 68 4.52 -6.78 4.74
CA TYR A 68 4.50 -6.72 6.20
C TYR A 68 3.65 -7.84 6.80
N LEU A 69 2.42 -8.05 6.32
CA LEU A 69 1.57 -9.14 6.81
C LEU A 69 2.26 -10.51 6.64
N ALA A 70 2.90 -10.75 5.50
CA ALA A 70 3.62 -11.99 5.24
C ALA A 70 4.79 -12.23 6.21
N ALA A 71 5.53 -11.18 6.58
CA ALA A 71 6.66 -11.25 7.50
C ALA A 71 6.20 -11.34 8.97
N SER A 72 5.18 -10.58 9.37
CA SER A 72 4.66 -10.57 10.74
C SER A 72 3.98 -11.89 11.12
N GLU A 73 3.27 -12.54 10.19
CA GLU A 73 2.70 -13.88 10.41
C GLU A 73 3.76 -14.98 10.66
N ARG A 74 5.03 -14.66 10.48
CA ARG A 74 6.18 -15.56 10.72
C ARG A 74 7.09 -15.10 11.84
N ASP A 75 6.60 -14.14 12.63
CA ASP A 75 7.35 -13.58 13.76
C ASP A 75 8.75 -13.06 13.35
N LEU A 76 8.87 -12.47 12.14
CA LEU A 76 10.15 -11.93 11.66
C LEU A 76 10.36 -10.48 12.07
N ILE A 77 9.28 -9.70 12.10
CA ILE A 77 9.33 -8.23 12.30
C ILE A 77 8.22 -7.72 13.19
N VAL A 78 8.47 -6.55 13.79
CA VAL A 78 7.48 -5.71 14.46
C VAL A 78 7.43 -4.34 13.79
N PRO A 79 6.27 -3.69 13.66
CA PRO A 79 6.17 -2.39 13.00
C PRO A 79 6.64 -1.29 13.96
N LEU A 80 7.24 -0.25 13.42
CA LEU A 80 7.66 0.92 14.18
C LEU A 80 7.00 2.21 13.68
N LEU A 81 6.99 2.40 12.37
CA LEU A 81 6.55 3.64 11.72
C LEU A 81 5.76 3.33 10.45
N VAL A 82 4.77 4.16 10.15
CA VAL A 82 4.12 4.24 8.83
C VAL A 82 4.36 5.62 8.23
N SER A 83 4.66 5.68 6.94
CA SER A 83 4.95 6.92 6.24
C SER A 83 3.68 7.71 5.90
N ASN A 84 3.79 9.04 5.96
CA ASN A 84 2.86 9.95 5.31
C ASN A 84 3.26 10.08 3.84
N HIS A 85 2.42 9.60 2.93
CA HIS A 85 2.62 9.68 1.49
C HIS A 85 1.56 10.57 0.87
N PHE A 86 1.96 11.67 0.24
CA PHE A 86 1.05 12.70 -0.30
C PHE A 86 -0.01 13.19 0.68
N GLY A 87 0.37 13.38 1.95
CA GLY A 87 -0.56 13.81 3.01
C GLY A 87 -1.35 12.70 3.70
N LEU A 88 -1.13 11.43 3.34
CA LEU A 88 -1.90 10.28 3.84
C LEU A 88 -1.01 9.23 4.49
N TYR A 89 -1.38 8.76 5.67
CA TYR A 89 -0.80 7.57 6.29
C TYR A 89 -1.45 6.28 5.80
N ASN A 90 -2.73 6.37 5.44
CA ASN A 90 -3.51 5.28 4.86
C ASN A 90 -4.29 5.77 3.66
N TYR A 91 -4.51 4.88 2.71
CA TYR A 91 -5.41 5.07 1.59
C TYR A 91 -6.48 3.96 1.56
N GLY A 92 -7.36 3.99 0.60
CA GLY A 92 -8.47 3.04 0.52
C GLY A 92 -8.67 2.50 -0.88
N THR A 93 -9.83 1.89 -1.06
CA THR A 93 -10.33 1.45 -2.37
C THR A 93 -11.66 2.12 -2.68
N GLN A 94 -11.94 2.30 -3.96
CA GLN A 94 -13.24 2.77 -4.45
C GLN A 94 -13.69 1.93 -5.64
N PHE A 95 -15.00 1.69 -5.68
CA PHE A 95 -15.65 0.91 -6.72
C PHE A 95 -16.26 1.83 -7.77
N PHE A 96 -16.07 1.46 -9.04
CA PHE A 96 -16.55 2.23 -10.19
C PHE A 96 -17.46 1.39 -11.07
N ALA A 97 -18.37 2.06 -11.76
CA ALA A 97 -19.13 1.49 -12.85
C ALA A 97 -19.46 2.55 -13.89
N ASN A 98 -19.84 2.11 -15.08
CA ASN A 98 -20.41 2.96 -16.10
C ASN A 98 -21.83 3.38 -15.67
N ARG A 99 -22.20 4.65 -15.82
CA ARG A 99 -23.53 5.16 -15.46
C ARG A 99 -24.67 4.45 -16.18
N GLU A 100 -24.41 3.92 -17.37
CA GLU A 100 -25.38 3.16 -18.16
C GLU A 100 -25.50 1.69 -17.76
N SER A 101 -24.74 1.22 -16.77
CA SER A 101 -24.77 -0.17 -16.28
C SER A 101 -25.93 -0.47 -15.34
N GLY A 102 -26.75 0.53 -15.00
CA GLY A 102 -27.94 0.38 -14.16
C GLY A 102 -27.64 0.27 -12.65
N PHE A 103 -26.41 0.50 -12.22
CA PHE A 103 -26.04 0.57 -10.80
C PHE A 103 -26.41 1.93 -10.19
N SER A 104 -26.67 1.93 -8.89
CA SER A 104 -26.86 3.14 -8.10
C SER A 104 -25.55 3.56 -7.44
N THR A 105 -25.25 4.87 -7.41
CA THR A 105 -24.14 5.42 -6.63
C THR A 105 -24.58 5.64 -5.18
N PHE A 106 -23.67 5.33 -4.27
CA PHE A 106 -23.75 5.57 -2.83
C PHE A 106 -22.52 6.37 -2.37
N PHE A 107 -22.04 7.23 -3.23
CA PHE A 107 -20.90 8.11 -2.98
C PHE A 107 -21.33 9.57 -3.19
N ASP A 108 -20.99 10.42 -2.23
CA ASP A 108 -21.18 11.86 -2.32
C ASP A 108 -19.86 12.55 -2.68
N GLU A 109 -19.76 13.01 -3.92
CA GLU A 109 -18.56 13.68 -4.45
C GLU A 109 -18.22 14.99 -3.71
N LYS A 110 -19.19 15.65 -3.08
CA LYS A 110 -18.96 16.93 -2.35
C LYS A 110 -18.25 16.68 -1.02
N THR A 111 -18.61 15.61 -0.34
CA THR A 111 -18.01 15.24 0.95
C THR A 111 -16.89 14.22 0.82
N ASN A 112 -16.69 13.68 -0.38
CA ASN A 112 -15.75 12.59 -0.68
C ASN A 112 -15.96 11.37 0.25
N LYS A 113 -17.24 11.00 0.47
CA LYS A 113 -17.61 9.92 1.39
C LYS A 113 -18.74 9.05 0.83
N SER A 114 -18.71 7.78 1.22
CA SER A 114 -19.85 6.88 1.01
C SER A 114 -21.01 7.26 1.90
N THR A 115 -22.23 7.16 1.37
CA THR A 115 -23.49 7.57 2.04
C THR A 115 -24.20 6.40 2.73
N THR A 116 -23.68 5.18 2.56
CA THR A 116 -24.24 3.97 3.18
C THR A 116 -23.13 2.92 3.42
N THR A 117 -23.49 1.84 4.09
CA THR A 117 -22.60 0.72 4.40
C THR A 117 -22.27 -0.13 3.17
N ALA A 118 -21.15 -0.86 3.23
CA ALA A 118 -20.68 -1.72 2.14
C ALA A 118 -21.69 -2.83 1.79
N ASP A 119 -22.29 -3.47 2.81
CA ASP A 119 -23.25 -4.57 2.63
C ASP A 119 -24.51 -4.14 1.86
N PHE A 120 -24.93 -2.90 2.02
CA PHE A 120 -26.04 -2.35 1.25
C PHE A 120 -25.59 -1.91 -0.16
N ALA A 121 -24.53 -1.11 -0.26
CA ALA A 121 -24.10 -0.54 -1.52
C ALA A 121 -23.62 -1.59 -2.52
N LEU A 122 -22.86 -2.58 -2.05
CA LEU A 122 -22.14 -3.52 -2.93
C LEU A 122 -22.96 -4.76 -3.29
N ARG A 123 -24.12 -4.98 -2.66
CA ARG A 123 -25.02 -6.09 -3.00
C ARG A 123 -25.44 -6.09 -4.47
N GLN A 124 -25.50 -4.94 -5.09
CA GLN A 124 -25.79 -4.80 -6.53
C GLN A 124 -24.75 -5.47 -7.45
N PHE A 125 -23.58 -5.82 -6.93
CA PHE A 125 -22.51 -6.53 -7.66
C PHE A 125 -22.65 -8.06 -7.61
N GLU A 126 -23.68 -8.59 -6.93
CA GLU A 126 -23.92 -10.03 -6.90
C GLU A 126 -24.03 -10.61 -8.31
N GLY A 127 -23.21 -11.65 -8.60
CA GLY A 127 -23.16 -12.31 -9.90
C GLY A 127 -22.64 -11.44 -11.06
N LYS A 128 -22.00 -10.30 -10.79
CA LYS A 128 -21.41 -9.42 -11.79
C LYS A 128 -19.92 -9.69 -11.96
N ARG A 129 -19.36 -9.29 -13.09
CA ARG A 129 -17.94 -9.46 -13.40
C ARG A 129 -17.15 -8.21 -13.02
N PRO A 130 -16.16 -8.30 -12.12
CA PRO A 130 -15.25 -7.20 -11.81
C PRO A 130 -14.12 -7.06 -12.83
N CYS A 131 -13.67 -5.82 -13.01
CA CYS A 131 -12.34 -5.47 -13.52
C CYS A 131 -11.44 -5.16 -12.32
N TRP A 132 -10.43 -5.99 -12.14
CA TRP A 132 -9.36 -5.76 -11.16
C TRP A 132 -8.12 -5.20 -11.85
N THR A 133 -7.24 -4.57 -11.11
CA THR A 133 -5.90 -4.22 -11.58
C THR A 133 -5.02 -5.47 -11.62
N GLU A 134 -3.78 -5.42 -11.21
CA GLU A 134 -2.94 -6.61 -11.08
C GLU A 134 -3.31 -7.46 -9.84
N PRO A 135 -3.07 -8.77 -9.83
CA PRO A 135 -3.44 -9.65 -8.73
C PRO A 135 -2.89 -9.23 -7.35
N SER A 136 -1.67 -8.67 -7.31
CA SER A 136 -1.00 -8.21 -6.08
C SER A 136 -1.43 -6.82 -5.60
N SER A 137 -2.25 -6.11 -6.35
CA SER A 137 -2.72 -4.78 -5.98
C SER A 137 -3.64 -4.82 -4.77
N LEU A 138 -3.27 -4.16 -3.68
CA LEU A 138 -4.12 -4.05 -2.50
C LEU A 138 -5.42 -3.33 -2.83
N SER A 139 -5.36 -2.10 -3.33
CA SER A 139 -6.55 -1.27 -3.55
C SER A 139 -7.37 -1.63 -4.80
N GLY A 140 -6.75 -2.26 -5.80
CA GLY A 140 -7.42 -2.60 -7.05
C GLY A 140 -7.86 -4.05 -7.18
N THR A 141 -7.51 -4.93 -6.21
CA THR A 141 -7.81 -6.36 -6.29
C THR A 141 -8.10 -6.96 -4.92
N ILE A 142 -7.12 -6.98 -4.01
CA ILE A 142 -7.18 -7.77 -2.77
C ILE A 142 -8.24 -7.20 -1.82
N ILE A 143 -8.19 -5.92 -1.53
CA ILE A 143 -9.12 -5.28 -0.60
C ILE A 143 -10.53 -5.19 -1.17
N PRO A 144 -10.76 -4.81 -2.44
CA PRO A 144 -12.09 -4.94 -3.05
C PRO A 144 -12.67 -6.34 -2.93
N HIS A 145 -11.88 -7.39 -3.23
CA HIS A 145 -12.32 -8.77 -3.05
C HIS A 145 -12.67 -9.06 -1.59
N GLY A 146 -11.81 -8.69 -0.64
CA GLY A 146 -12.06 -8.89 0.79
C GLY A 146 -13.33 -8.19 1.28
N ILE A 147 -13.59 -6.96 0.82
CA ILE A 147 -14.80 -6.21 1.16
C ILE A 147 -16.03 -6.93 0.60
N LEU A 148 -16.03 -7.37 -0.66
CA LEU A 148 -17.15 -8.11 -1.24
C LEU A 148 -17.39 -9.43 -0.50
N ALA A 149 -16.34 -10.20 -0.24
CA ALA A 149 -16.42 -11.47 0.47
C ALA A 149 -16.94 -11.31 1.91
N LYS A 150 -16.44 -10.31 2.65
CA LYS A 150 -16.90 -9.99 4.02
C LYS A 150 -18.39 -9.64 4.07
N ASN A 151 -18.93 -9.08 2.98
CA ASN A 151 -20.35 -8.70 2.85
C ASN A 151 -21.19 -9.76 2.10
N GLY A 152 -20.65 -10.95 1.85
CA GLY A 152 -21.36 -12.06 1.23
C GLY A 152 -21.73 -11.83 -0.23
N VAL A 153 -21.01 -10.97 -0.96
CA VAL A 153 -21.25 -10.68 -2.37
C VAL A 153 -20.33 -11.56 -3.23
N SER A 154 -20.93 -12.46 -4.01
CA SER A 154 -20.25 -13.32 -4.96
C SER A 154 -20.17 -12.65 -6.33
N PHE A 155 -19.08 -12.87 -7.07
CA PHE A 155 -18.89 -12.27 -8.39
C PHE A 155 -18.34 -13.29 -9.40
N LEU A 156 -18.49 -13.00 -10.68
CA LEU A 156 -17.96 -13.82 -11.77
C LEU A 156 -16.43 -13.71 -11.87
N ALA A 157 -15.81 -14.63 -12.59
CA ALA A 157 -14.37 -14.60 -12.83
C ALA A 157 -13.90 -13.21 -13.31
N PRO A 158 -12.92 -12.57 -12.62
CA PRO A 158 -12.50 -11.21 -12.90
C PRO A 158 -11.74 -11.08 -14.22
N ALA A 159 -11.73 -9.86 -14.76
CA ALA A 159 -10.76 -9.45 -15.77
C ALA A 159 -9.64 -8.66 -15.07
N TYR A 160 -8.38 -9.05 -15.28
CA TYR A 160 -7.22 -8.32 -14.77
C TYR A 160 -6.66 -7.38 -15.84
N LEU A 161 -6.53 -6.09 -15.50
CA LEU A 161 -6.24 -5.01 -16.44
C LEU A 161 -4.93 -4.27 -16.15
N GLN A 162 -4.12 -4.80 -15.24
CA GLN A 162 -2.77 -4.38 -14.89
C GLN A 162 -2.66 -3.03 -14.15
N ASN A 163 -3.48 -2.01 -14.47
CA ASN A 163 -3.37 -0.70 -13.82
C ASN A 163 -4.73 0.02 -13.70
N PRO A 164 -4.82 1.06 -12.85
CA PRO A 164 -6.05 1.82 -12.62
C PRO A 164 -6.64 2.47 -13.88
N SER A 165 -5.78 3.04 -14.74
CA SER A 165 -6.23 3.70 -15.98
C SER A 165 -6.88 2.71 -16.95
N ALA A 166 -6.33 1.49 -17.07
CA ALA A 166 -6.92 0.43 -17.89
C ALA A 166 -8.28 -0.04 -17.32
N THR A 167 -8.43 -0.09 -15.99
CA THR A 167 -9.71 -0.40 -15.35
C THR A 167 -10.79 0.63 -15.70
N ILE A 168 -10.48 1.92 -15.61
CA ILE A 168 -11.41 2.99 -16.00
C ILE A 168 -11.77 2.92 -17.48
N ARG A 169 -10.79 2.68 -18.37
CA ARG A 169 -11.01 2.51 -19.82
C ARG A 169 -11.92 1.33 -20.13
N ALA A 170 -11.73 0.19 -19.47
CA ALA A 170 -12.56 -1.01 -19.69
C ALA A 170 -14.02 -0.76 -19.29
N LEU A 171 -14.25 -0.07 -18.17
CA LEU A 171 -15.59 0.34 -17.75
C LEU A 171 -16.22 1.35 -18.73
N TYR A 172 -15.41 2.25 -19.30
CA TYR A 172 -15.88 3.22 -20.28
C TYR A 172 -16.33 2.54 -21.59
N ILE A 173 -15.53 1.59 -22.10
CA ILE A 173 -15.82 0.85 -23.35
C ILE A 173 -17.02 -0.08 -23.18
N LYS A 174 -17.22 -0.62 -21.97
CA LYS A 174 -18.20 -1.66 -21.60
C LYS A 174 -17.95 -3.03 -22.23
N GLY A 175 -18.63 -4.05 -21.74
CA GLY A 175 -18.59 -5.42 -22.29
C GLY A 175 -17.42 -6.30 -21.80
N ILE A 176 -16.41 -5.73 -21.12
CA ILE A 176 -15.31 -6.51 -20.52
C ILE A 176 -15.70 -6.92 -19.09
N CYS A 177 -16.19 -5.98 -18.31
CA CYS A 177 -16.65 -6.14 -16.93
C CYS A 177 -17.82 -5.21 -16.63
N ASP A 178 -18.49 -5.45 -15.51
CA ASP A 178 -19.65 -4.68 -15.07
C ASP A 178 -19.27 -3.54 -14.12
N PHE A 179 -18.27 -3.80 -13.28
CA PHE A 179 -17.72 -2.85 -12.30
C PHE A 179 -16.22 -3.07 -12.14
N GLY A 180 -15.55 -2.17 -11.44
CA GLY A 180 -14.13 -2.30 -11.14
C GLY A 180 -13.75 -1.58 -9.86
N ALA A 181 -12.51 -1.74 -9.41
CA ALA A 181 -12.00 -1.03 -8.25
C ALA A 181 -10.58 -0.54 -8.45
N THR A 182 -10.25 0.57 -7.79
CA THR A 182 -8.91 1.13 -7.73
C THR A 182 -8.69 1.84 -6.39
N TYR A 183 -7.57 2.54 -6.24
CA TYR A 183 -7.25 3.32 -5.05
C TYR A 183 -8.22 4.49 -4.84
N SER A 184 -8.35 4.91 -3.57
CA SER A 184 -9.06 6.12 -3.14
C SER A 184 -8.19 6.96 -2.19
N TYR A 185 -8.61 8.19 -1.94
CA TYR A 185 -7.96 9.23 -1.14
C TYR A 185 -6.68 9.81 -1.76
N SER A 186 -5.80 9.00 -2.33
CA SER A 186 -4.56 9.44 -2.99
C SER A 186 -4.76 9.98 -4.40
N GLY A 187 -6.01 10.17 -4.83
CA GLY A 187 -6.38 10.72 -6.13
C GLY A 187 -7.60 10.04 -6.74
N ASP A 188 -7.98 10.48 -7.93
CA ASP A 188 -9.06 9.91 -8.73
C ASP A 188 -8.50 9.39 -10.05
N PRO A 189 -8.53 8.08 -10.31
CA PRO A 189 -7.97 7.50 -11.54
C PRO A 189 -8.70 7.98 -12.81
N ARG A 190 -9.94 8.48 -12.71
CA ARG A 190 -10.67 9.07 -13.83
C ARG A 190 -10.01 10.35 -14.33
N THR A 191 -9.31 11.08 -13.43
CA THR A 191 -8.65 12.36 -13.76
C THR A 191 -7.19 12.21 -14.17
N SER A 192 -6.66 10.98 -14.25
CA SER A 192 -5.29 10.78 -14.71
C SER A 192 -5.11 11.25 -16.16
N SER A 193 -3.95 11.83 -16.48
CA SER A 193 -3.66 12.30 -17.84
C SER A 193 -3.81 11.21 -18.90
N GLN A 194 -3.47 9.97 -18.56
CA GLN A 194 -3.66 8.80 -19.41
C GLN A 194 -5.12 8.51 -19.74
N VAL A 195 -6.07 8.94 -18.92
CA VAL A 195 -7.50 8.72 -19.13
C VAL A 195 -8.15 9.93 -19.76
N ILE A 196 -8.00 11.11 -19.18
CA ILE A 196 -8.68 12.34 -19.63
C ILE A 196 -8.31 12.71 -21.06
N ASN A 197 -7.05 12.55 -21.46
CA ASN A 197 -6.61 12.93 -22.80
C ASN A 197 -7.33 12.16 -23.91
N ASP A 198 -7.66 10.89 -23.66
CA ASP A 198 -8.34 10.04 -24.65
C ASP A 198 -9.87 9.97 -24.43
N LEU A 199 -10.32 10.20 -23.21
CA LEU A 199 -11.71 10.06 -22.78
C LEU A 199 -12.18 11.33 -22.06
N PRO A 200 -12.37 12.45 -22.76
CA PRO A 200 -12.65 13.75 -22.14
C PRO A 200 -13.99 13.80 -21.39
N ASP A 201 -14.93 12.90 -21.71
CA ASP A 201 -16.23 12.77 -21.05
C ASP A 201 -16.28 11.65 -19.98
N VAL A 202 -15.13 11.15 -19.55
CA VAL A 202 -15.03 10.02 -18.58
C VAL A 202 -15.76 10.31 -17.27
N MET A 203 -15.72 11.54 -16.77
CA MET A 203 -16.40 11.94 -15.54
C MET A 203 -17.93 11.87 -15.66
N ASP A 204 -18.46 12.10 -16.86
CA ASP A 204 -19.89 11.97 -17.14
C ASP A 204 -20.34 10.52 -17.34
N ARG A 205 -19.41 9.62 -17.69
CA ARG A 205 -19.70 8.21 -17.98
C ARG A 205 -19.38 7.26 -16.86
N ILE A 206 -18.32 7.51 -16.10
CA ILE A 206 -17.88 6.63 -15.02
C ILE A 206 -18.18 7.27 -13.68
N MET A 207 -18.97 6.58 -12.88
CA MET A 207 -19.32 7.02 -11.52
C MET A 207 -18.61 6.17 -10.47
N ILE A 208 -18.33 6.78 -9.32
CA ILE A 208 -17.98 6.07 -8.10
C ILE A 208 -19.26 5.50 -7.52
N ILE A 209 -19.26 4.20 -7.22
CA ILE A 209 -20.37 3.50 -6.59
C ILE A 209 -20.28 3.62 -5.08
N TRP A 210 -19.10 3.34 -4.54
CA TRP A 210 -18.83 3.31 -3.10
C TRP A 210 -17.33 3.37 -2.84
N GLN A 211 -16.94 3.90 -1.70
CA GLN A 211 -15.55 4.04 -1.26
C GLN A 211 -15.39 3.49 0.17
N SER A 212 -14.30 2.76 0.42
CA SER A 212 -13.95 2.28 1.76
C SER A 212 -13.41 3.41 2.63
N ASP A 213 -13.29 3.15 3.92
CA ASP A 213 -12.40 3.92 4.79
C ASP A 213 -10.93 3.77 4.33
N ALA A 214 -10.06 4.66 4.79
CA ALA A 214 -8.62 4.60 4.54
C ALA A 214 -7.98 3.54 5.45
N ILE A 215 -7.88 2.31 4.96
CA ILE A 215 -7.50 1.11 5.73
C ILE A 215 -6.21 0.44 5.24
N ILE A 216 -5.66 0.89 4.13
CA ILE A 216 -4.43 0.35 3.56
C ILE A 216 -3.27 1.25 3.99
N PRO A 217 -2.38 0.82 4.89
CA PRO A 217 -1.23 1.61 5.30
C PRO A 217 -0.31 1.95 4.12
N SER A 218 0.37 3.08 4.20
CA SER A 218 1.50 3.42 3.32
C SER A 218 2.74 2.59 3.69
N LEU A 219 3.87 2.84 3.02
CA LEU A 219 5.15 2.18 3.31
C LEU A 219 5.50 2.30 4.79
N GLY A 220 5.85 1.18 5.44
CA GLY A 220 6.23 1.14 6.85
C GLY A 220 7.70 0.85 7.07
N LEU A 221 8.25 1.32 8.20
CA LEU A 221 9.51 0.86 8.76
C LEU A 221 9.21 -0.15 9.88
N SER A 222 9.81 -1.32 9.78
CA SER A 222 9.71 -2.39 10.78
C SER A 222 11.09 -2.77 11.30
N ALA A 223 11.16 -3.30 12.52
CA ALA A 223 12.38 -3.90 13.07
C ALA A 223 12.28 -5.43 13.07
N SER A 224 13.41 -6.12 12.89
CA SER A 224 13.49 -7.54 13.19
C SER A 224 13.16 -7.77 14.67
N VAL A 225 12.43 -8.84 14.99
CA VAL A 225 12.09 -9.23 16.37
C VAL A 225 13.34 -9.48 17.24
N ASN A 226 14.49 -9.73 16.61
CA ASN A 226 15.77 -9.97 17.29
C ASN A 226 16.51 -8.67 17.68
N VAL A 227 16.04 -7.49 17.24
CA VAL A 227 16.66 -6.21 17.57
C VAL A 227 16.25 -5.80 18.99
N PRO A 228 17.20 -5.44 19.87
CA PRO A 228 16.86 -5.00 21.22
C PRO A 228 15.94 -3.78 21.23
N PRO A 229 14.96 -3.68 22.18
CA PRO A 229 14.00 -2.59 22.23
C PRO A 229 14.62 -1.19 22.28
N GLN A 230 15.79 -1.04 22.93
CA GLN A 230 16.49 0.24 22.97
C GLN A 230 16.95 0.66 21.56
N VAL A 231 17.55 -0.26 20.79
CA VAL A 231 18.01 0.00 19.42
C VAL A 231 16.82 0.31 18.50
N GLN A 232 15.68 -0.41 18.68
CA GLN A 232 14.44 -0.09 17.96
C GLN A 232 13.98 1.34 18.25
N SER A 233 14.00 1.76 19.51
CA SER A 233 13.62 3.11 19.94
C SER A 233 14.57 4.17 19.38
N ASP A 234 15.86 3.92 19.40
CA ASP A 234 16.87 4.87 18.94
C ASP A 234 16.73 5.14 17.43
N ILE A 235 16.64 4.08 16.62
CA ILE A 235 16.45 4.20 15.17
C ILE A 235 15.09 4.84 14.83
N LYS A 236 14.01 4.45 15.52
CA LYS A 236 12.70 5.08 15.38
C LYS A 236 12.77 6.58 15.63
N ASN A 237 13.38 6.99 16.73
CA ASN A 237 13.51 8.39 17.11
C ASN A 237 14.42 9.17 16.16
N ALA A 238 15.47 8.56 15.63
CA ALA A 238 16.34 9.16 14.62
C ALA A 238 15.55 9.50 13.36
N PHE A 239 14.73 8.59 12.84
CA PHE A 239 13.85 8.86 11.69
C PHE A 239 12.82 9.95 11.98
N LEU A 240 12.14 9.91 13.14
CA LEU A 240 11.18 10.95 13.53
C LEU A 240 11.84 12.32 13.63
N SER A 241 13.06 12.39 14.19
CA SER A 241 13.85 13.62 14.27
C SER A 241 14.34 14.08 12.91
N LEU A 242 14.74 13.17 12.03
CA LEU A 242 15.20 13.50 10.68
C LEU A 242 14.08 14.14 9.84
N LEU A 243 12.86 13.62 9.94
CA LEU A 243 11.71 14.14 9.19
C LEU A 243 11.04 15.37 9.84
N ALA A 244 11.62 15.93 10.89
CA ALA A 244 11.09 17.14 11.52
C ALA A 244 11.24 18.39 10.64
N ASP A 245 12.13 18.37 9.64
CA ASP A 245 12.34 19.47 8.70
C ASP A 245 12.28 18.99 7.22
N GLU A 246 12.17 19.94 6.29
CA GLU A 246 11.99 19.65 4.87
C GLU A 246 13.24 18.99 4.24
N ASN A 247 14.44 19.32 4.73
CA ASN A 247 15.67 18.70 4.23
C ASN A 247 15.73 17.22 4.58
N GLY A 248 15.36 16.85 5.81
CA GLY A 248 15.29 15.46 6.23
C GLY A 248 14.23 14.66 5.47
N LYS A 249 13.07 15.27 5.19
CA LYS A 249 12.03 14.65 4.34
C LYS A 249 12.57 14.38 2.92
N ALA A 250 13.25 15.33 2.33
CA ALA A 250 13.86 15.17 1.01
C ALA A 250 14.91 14.05 1.01
N ILE A 251 15.80 14.01 2.00
CA ILE A 251 16.84 12.99 2.14
C ILE A 251 16.23 11.57 2.17
N VAL A 252 15.19 11.36 3.00
CA VAL A 252 14.56 10.02 3.13
C VAL A 252 13.74 9.69 1.88
N SER A 253 13.02 10.65 1.31
CA SER A 253 12.26 10.45 0.07
C SER A 253 13.16 10.08 -1.11
N ASP A 254 14.28 10.75 -1.26
CA ASP A 254 15.26 10.46 -2.32
C ASP A 254 15.88 9.07 -2.13
N ALA A 255 16.29 8.74 -0.90
CA ALA A 255 16.86 7.43 -0.57
C ALA A 255 15.93 6.26 -0.89
N LEU A 256 14.64 6.41 -0.65
CA LEU A 256 13.64 5.37 -0.88
C LEU A 256 12.92 5.52 -2.23
N GLN A 257 13.18 6.60 -2.98
CA GLN A 257 12.42 6.96 -4.19
C GLN A 257 10.90 6.86 -3.98
N TYR A 258 10.46 7.35 -2.82
CA TYR A 258 9.09 7.32 -2.36
C TYR A 258 8.82 8.60 -1.57
N ASP A 259 7.80 9.37 -1.96
CA ASP A 259 7.48 10.64 -1.29
C ASP A 259 7.09 10.38 0.18
N ILE A 260 7.88 10.92 1.12
CA ILE A 260 7.65 10.79 2.55
C ILE A 260 7.61 12.18 3.19
N GLN A 261 6.43 12.57 3.65
CA GLN A 261 6.18 13.87 4.27
C GLN A 261 6.21 13.80 5.81
N GLY A 262 6.33 12.61 6.38
CA GLY A 262 6.40 12.38 7.81
C GLY A 262 6.26 10.90 8.18
N PHE A 263 6.41 10.60 9.46
CA PHE A 263 6.15 9.27 10.02
C PHE A 263 5.17 9.35 11.20
N LEU A 264 4.34 8.33 11.33
CA LEU A 264 3.52 8.05 12.50
C LEU A 264 4.03 6.78 13.18
N SER A 265 4.23 6.83 14.50
CA SER A 265 4.56 5.64 15.30
C SER A 265 3.32 4.75 15.42
N ILE A 266 3.51 3.46 15.16
CA ILE A 266 2.43 2.47 15.10
C ILE A 266 2.82 1.19 15.85
N GLU A 267 1.79 0.39 16.18
CA GLU A 267 1.88 -0.97 16.70
C GLU A 267 1.20 -1.94 15.73
N ASP A 268 1.28 -3.25 15.98
CA ASP A 268 0.78 -4.28 15.04
C ASP A 268 -0.72 -4.19 14.75
N ASP A 269 -1.51 -3.75 15.73
CA ASP A 269 -2.96 -3.54 15.58
C ASP A 269 -3.34 -2.52 14.50
N TYR A 270 -2.40 -1.64 14.13
CA TYR A 270 -2.58 -0.72 13.00
C TYR A 270 -2.89 -1.43 11.67
N TYR A 271 -2.45 -2.67 11.53
CA TYR A 271 -2.67 -3.51 10.34
C TYR A 271 -3.92 -4.40 10.44
N GLU A 272 -4.67 -4.38 11.56
CA GLU A 272 -5.75 -5.34 11.79
C GLU A 272 -6.87 -5.26 10.75
N ALA A 273 -7.32 -4.05 10.40
CA ALA A 273 -8.36 -3.87 9.38
C ALA A 273 -7.92 -4.40 7.99
N LEU A 274 -6.65 -4.22 7.65
CA LEU A 274 -6.07 -4.78 6.43
C LEU A 274 -6.02 -6.32 6.50
N ARG A 275 -5.55 -6.87 7.62
CA ARG A 275 -5.42 -8.32 7.86
C ARG A 275 -6.76 -9.03 7.74
N GLU A 276 -7.82 -8.48 8.34
CA GLU A 276 -9.17 -9.00 8.23
C GLU A 276 -9.67 -9.12 6.78
N LEU A 277 -9.42 -8.10 5.96
CA LEU A 277 -9.87 -8.09 4.57
C LEU A 277 -9.04 -9.00 3.67
N VAL A 278 -7.73 -9.07 3.88
CA VAL A 278 -6.86 -10.03 3.18
C VAL A 278 -7.29 -11.47 3.49
N LYS A 279 -7.61 -11.75 4.76
CA LYS A 279 -8.16 -13.05 5.18
C LYS A 279 -9.54 -13.32 4.57
N ALA A 280 -10.44 -12.33 4.54
CA ALA A 280 -11.75 -12.46 3.92
C ALA A 280 -11.67 -12.73 2.41
N ALA A 281 -10.66 -12.20 1.73
CA ALA A 281 -10.35 -12.51 0.34
C ALA A 281 -9.78 -13.93 0.13
N ASN A 282 -9.59 -14.69 1.22
CA ASN A 282 -8.94 -16.01 1.21
C ASN A 282 -7.52 -15.99 0.60
N ILE A 283 -6.78 -14.92 0.87
CA ILE A 283 -5.41 -14.74 0.40
C ILE A 283 -4.45 -15.01 1.56
N ASN A 284 -3.49 -15.90 1.31
CA ASN A 284 -2.32 -16.05 2.17
C ASN A 284 -1.24 -15.09 1.66
N PRO A 285 -0.84 -14.06 2.43
CA PRO A 285 0.11 -13.04 1.96
C PRO A 285 1.44 -13.62 1.49
N TYR A 286 1.95 -14.61 2.21
CA TYR A 286 3.22 -15.25 1.90
C TYR A 286 3.17 -16.01 0.56
N GLN A 287 2.16 -16.85 0.37
CA GLN A 287 1.99 -17.60 -0.88
C GLN A 287 1.71 -16.65 -2.06
N HIS A 288 0.98 -15.57 -1.80
CA HIS A 288 0.66 -14.57 -2.82
C HIS A 288 1.90 -13.83 -3.33
N LEU A 289 2.93 -13.69 -2.49
CA LEU A 289 4.22 -13.11 -2.84
C LEU A 289 5.16 -14.11 -3.54
N GLY A 290 4.69 -15.33 -3.81
CA GLY A 290 5.45 -16.33 -4.59
C GLY A 290 6.33 -17.28 -3.76
N TYR A 291 5.94 -17.55 -2.50
CA TYR A 291 6.68 -18.44 -1.56
C TYR A 291 5.97 -19.75 -1.30
#